data_b2b2e4d5c302fe444f0baf122a072d33
#
_entry.id   b2b2e4d5c302fe444f0baf122a072d33
#
_cell.length_a   1.000
_cell.length_b   1.000
_cell.length_c   1.000
_cell.angle_alpha   90.00
_cell.angle_beta   90.00
_cell.angle_gamma   90.00
#
_symmetry.space_group_name_H-M   'P 1'
#
loop_
_entity.id
_entity.type
_entity.pdbx_description
1 polymer ?
#
loop_
_entity_poly.entity_id
_entity_poly.type
_entity_poly.pdbx_seq_one_letter_code
_entity_poly.pdbx_strand_id
1 'polypeptide(L)'
;MAILLAFGLVAIYSSTVHQSGTSYVTRQAVWIAVGMAAMVGASRIRTKTLEAFAPLIYAVAVLLLAIVLVAGTGPHGAKRWFNLGFMSLQPSELAKIATVLFLARYLSGRKEIGESIRSVLTVFAIVGLPAFLVLYEPDMGTALVIAFIAIPMLYAAGLDPLYLAFLVSPLLAVIAAGEIVAWIIFTAFLIAVMVLAKFRTSLVALIFGVNFLVGSLAPRIWMGLEPYQRERIQAFLNPEAYSHGAGFQTIQAKIAVGSGGLIGKGLLQGTQKALGLVPEQHTDFIFSVIGEEMGFLASAAVLAVLAYVILKLFDVAKQARDRFTTYICFGFASMVLIQTVVNVGMNLGMTPVTGLTLPFLSYGGSSVIMLLGSMGIILSAYSTRKGY
;
A
#
# COMPACT_ATOMS: atom_id res chain seq x y z
N MET A 1 -18.25 1.96 3.60
CA MET A 1 -17.53 0.72 3.93
C MET A 1 -18.44 -0.51 3.79
N ALA A 2 -19.60 -0.59 4.45
CA ALA A 2 -20.49 -1.76 4.36
C ALA A 2 -20.86 -2.12 2.91
N ILE A 3 -21.18 -1.14 2.08
CA ILE A 3 -21.47 -1.33 0.64
C ILE A 3 -20.28 -1.96 -0.08
N LEU A 4 -19.04 -1.49 0.17
CA LEU A 4 -17.83 -2.05 -0.45
C LEU A 4 -17.57 -3.48 0.00
N LEU A 5 -17.74 -3.79 1.28
CA LEU A 5 -17.59 -5.15 1.81
C LEU A 5 -18.62 -6.11 1.20
N ALA A 6 -19.89 -5.69 1.11
CA ALA A 6 -20.93 -6.50 0.49
C ALA A 6 -20.66 -6.73 -1.01
N PHE A 7 -20.24 -5.67 -1.71
CA PHE A 7 -19.87 -5.75 -3.13
C PHE A 7 -18.64 -6.64 -3.33
N GLY A 8 -17.64 -6.54 -2.43
CA GLY A 8 -16.48 -7.41 -2.42
C GLY A 8 -16.84 -8.90 -2.26
N LEU A 9 -17.79 -9.23 -1.36
CA LEU A 9 -18.28 -10.60 -1.23
C LEU A 9 -18.92 -11.14 -2.52
N VAL A 10 -19.70 -10.30 -3.23
CA VAL A 10 -20.28 -10.66 -4.53
C VAL A 10 -19.18 -10.89 -5.57
N ALA A 11 -18.18 -10.01 -5.64
CA ALA A 11 -17.08 -10.15 -6.58
C ALA A 11 -16.21 -11.39 -6.26
N ILE A 12 -15.94 -11.68 -4.97
CA ILE A 12 -15.23 -12.88 -4.54
C ILE A 12 -16.06 -14.14 -4.90
N TYR A 13 -17.36 -14.13 -4.65
CA TYR A 13 -18.23 -15.24 -5.04
C TYR A 13 -18.13 -15.48 -6.54
N SER A 14 -18.30 -14.42 -7.31
CA SER A 14 -18.21 -14.54 -8.76
C SER A 14 -16.85 -15.09 -9.21
N SER A 15 -15.74 -14.61 -8.66
CA SER A 15 -14.40 -15.05 -9.06
C SER A 15 -14.04 -16.46 -8.66
N THR A 16 -14.72 -17.07 -7.66
CA THR A 16 -14.28 -18.35 -7.07
C THR A 16 -15.28 -19.50 -7.21
N VAL A 17 -16.54 -19.24 -7.57
CA VAL A 17 -17.63 -20.22 -7.57
C VAL A 17 -17.33 -21.47 -8.43
N HIS A 18 -16.66 -21.28 -9.56
CA HIS A 18 -16.33 -22.39 -10.47
C HIS A 18 -15.11 -23.21 -10.04
N GLN A 19 -14.24 -22.67 -9.16
CA GLN A 19 -13.00 -23.34 -8.74
C GLN A 19 -13.13 -24.00 -7.36
N SER A 20 -13.80 -23.35 -6.40
CA SER A 20 -13.82 -23.74 -4.99
C SER A 20 -15.18 -23.57 -4.32
N GLY A 21 -16.23 -23.38 -5.10
CA GLY A 21 -17.57 -23.17 -4.58
C GLY A 21 -17.68 -21.92 -3.69
N THR A 22 -18.35 -22.04 -2.54
CA THR A 22 -18.58 -20.93 -1.61
C THR A 22 -17.51 -20.78 -0.52
N SER A 23 -16.47 -21.63 -0.52
CA SER A 23 -15.48 -21.69 0.57
C SER A 23 -14.75 -20.38 0.83
N TYR A 24 -14.35 -19.64 -0.22
CA TYR A 24 -13.69 -18.35 -0.08
C TYR A 24 -14.65 -17.28 0.46
N VAL A 25 -15.89 -17.28 0.01
CA VAL A 25 -16.90 -16.29 0.46
C VAL A 25 -17.23 -16.50 1.94
N THR A 26 -17.43 -17.73 2.37
CA THR A 26 -17.73 -18.04 3.78
C THR A 26 -16.55 -17.66 4.68
N ARG A 27 -15.31 -17.96 4.28
CA ARG A 27 -14.12 -17.53 5.02
C ARG A 27 -14.01 -16.01 5.07
N GLN A 28 -14.21 -15.31 3.95
CA GLN A 28 -14.17 -13.86 3.92
C GLN A 28 -15.26 -13.23 4.80
N ALA A 29 -16.47 -13.79 4.81
CA ALA A 29 -17.55 -13.31 5.68
C ALA A 29 -17.19 -13.46 7.17
N VAL A 30 -16.55 -14.57 7.56
CA VAL A 30 -16.01 -14.77 8.92
C VAL A 30 -14.95 -13.73 9.24
N TRP A 31 -14.00 -13.47 8.32
CA TRP A 31 -12.96 -12.46 8.54
C TRP A 31 -13.53 -11.04 8.62
N ILE A 32 -14.57 -10.73 7.85
CA ILE A 32 -15.29 -9.46 7.98
C ILE A 32 -15.94 -9.36 9.36
N ALA A 33 -16.58 -10.41 9.85
CA ALA A 33 -17.19 -10.40 11.19
C ALA A 33 -16.13 -10.20 12.30
N VAL A 34 -14.99 -10.91 12.23
CA VAL A 34 -13.86 -10.72 13.15
C VAL A 34 -13.29 -9.30 13.03
N GLY A 35 -13.12 -8.79 11.80
CA GLY A 35 -12.65 -7.43 11.55
C GLY A 35 -13.62 -6.37 12.07
N MET A 36 -14.93 -6.58 11.96
CA MET A 36 -15.94 -5.70 12.57
C MET A 36 -15.85 -5.70 14.09
N ALA A 37 -15.64 -6.85 14.71
CA ALA A 37 -15.39 -6.94 16.15
C ALA A 37 -14.11 -6.19 16.54
N ALA A 38 -13.03 -6.36 15.77
CA ALA A 38 -11.78 -5.60 15.95
C ALA A 38 -12.00 -4.08 15.79
N MET A 39 -12.79 -3.66 14.81
CA MET A 39 -13.17 -2.25 14.59
C MET A 39 -13.91 -1.68 15.81
N VAL A 40 -14.89 -2.39 16.34
CA VAL A 40 -15.63 -1.98 17.55
C VAL A 40 -14.70 -1.94 18.76
N GLY A 41 -13.84 -2.93 18.94
CA GLY A 41 -12.84 -2.95 20.01
C GLY A 41 -11.87 -1.76 19.90
N ALA A 42 -11.29 -1.55 18.74
CA ALA A 42 -10.37 -0.45 18.48
C ALA A 42 -11.02 0.94 18.64
N SER A 43 -12.31 1.08 18.32
CA SER A 43 -13.04 2.34 18.46
C SER A 43 -13.23 2.77 19.94
N ARG A 44 -13.08 1.85 20.88
CA ARG A 44 -13.15 2.13 22.33
C ARG A 44 -11.81 2.51 22.94
N ILE A 45 -10.70 2.31 22.23
CA ILE A 45 -9.36 2.66 22.71
C ILE A 45 -9.15 4.16 22.54
N ARG A 46 -8.79 4.85 23.63
CA ARG A 46 -8.49 6.28 23.58
C ARG A 46 -7.22 6.56 22.75
N THR A 47 -7.21 7.61 21.94
CA THR A 47 -6.05 8.00 21.11
C THR A 47 -4.79 8.23 21.93
N LYS A 48 -4.90 8.79 23.15
CA LYS A 48 -3.79 8.94 24.09
C LYS A 48 -3.15 7.61 24.51
N THR A 49 -3.94 6.56 24.68
CA THR A 49 -3.45 5.21 24.97
C THR A 49 -2.67 4.66 23.77
N LEU A 50 -3.21 4.83 22.55
CA LEU A 50 -2.51 4.42 21.34
C LEU A 50 -1.19 5.19 21.17
N GLU A 51 -1.16 6.48 21.45
CA GLU A 51 0.05 7.29 21.45
C GLU A 51 1.09 6.76 22.42
N ALA A 52 0.69 6.45 23.66
CA ALA A 52 1.59 5.90 24.68
C ALA A 52 2.19 4.55 24.27
N PHE A 53 1.39 3.65 23.71
CA PHE A 53 1.81 2.31 23.32
C PHE A 53 2.38 2.21 21.90
N ALA A 54 2.36 3.28 21.09
CA ALA A 54 2.86 3.27 19.70
C ALA A 54 4.29 2.72 19.55
N PRO A 55 5.28 3.06 20.43
CA PRO A 55 6.62 2.48 20.33
C PRO A 55 6.65 0.98 20.60
N LEU A 56 5.85 0.49 21.57
CA LEU A 56 5.76 -0.93 21.87
C LEU A 56 5.11 -1.69 20.71
N ILE A 57 4.01 -1.18 20.16
CA ILE A 57 3.32 -1.76 19.01
C ILE A 57 4.28 -1.84 17.80
N TYR A 58 5.06 -0.79 17.57
CA TYR A 58 6.06 -0.75 16.51
C TYR A 58 7.18 -1.77 16.74
N ALA A 59 7.74 -1.83 17.95
CA ALA A 59 8.78 -2.79 18.30
C ALA A 59 8.31 -4.24 18.12
N VAL A 60 7.08 -4.54 18.55
CA VAL A 60 6.46 -5.87 18.36
C VAL A 60 6.27 -6.17 16.89
N ALA A 61 5.79 -5.22 16.08
CA ALA A 61 5.62 -5.43 14.65
C ALA A 61 6.94 -5.68 13.93
N VAL A 62 7.99 -4.93 14.24
CA VAL A 62 9.35 -5.14 13.69
C VAL A 62 9.91 -6.49 14.12
N LEU A 63 9.71 -6.89 15.39
CA LEU A 63 10.11 -8.20 15.88
C LEU A 63 9.39 -9.33 15.13
N LEU A 64 8.08 -9.22 14.94
CA LEU A 64 7.30 -10.20 14.17
C LEU A 64 7.77 -10.29 12.70
N LEU A 65 8.12 -9.17 12.07
CA LEU A 65 8.74 -9.17 10.73
C LEU A 65 10.08 -9.91 10.73
N ALA A 66 10.93 -9.68 11.74
CA ALA A 66 12.20 -10.38 11.85
C ALA A 66 12.01 -11.90 12.09
N ILE A 67 11.03 -12.29 12.92
CA ILE A 67 10.72 -13.71 13.20
C ILE A 67 10.16 -14.40 11.95
N VAL A 68 9.30 -13.73 11.17
CA VAL A 68 8.69 -14.37 9.97
C VAL A 68 9.72 -14.66 8.89
N LEU A 69 10.81 -13.92 8.80
CA LEU A 69 11.92 -14.22 7.89
C LEU A 69 12.58 -15.58 8.18
N VAL A 70 12.53 -16.03 9.44
CA VAL A 70 13.12 -17.32 9.87
C VAL A 70 12.05 -18.42 9.91
N ALA A 71 10.92 -18.16 10.58
CA ALA A 71 9.89 -19.15 10.91
C ALA A 71 8.63 -19.06 10.03
N GLY A 72 8.58 -18.14 9.05
CA GLY A 72 7.43 -17.94 8.20
C GLY A 72 7.27 -19.02 7.12
N THR A 73 6.06 -19.07 6.57
CA THR A 73 5.65 -19.92 5.45
C THR A 73 5.06 -19.07 4.33
N GLY A 74 5.03 -19.60 3.11
CA GLY A 74 4.41 -18.95 1.97
C GLY A 74 4.71 -19.63 0.65
N PRO A 75 4.01 -19.25 -0.42
CA PRO A 75 4.21 -19.83 -1.75
C PRO A 75 5.59 -19.47 -2.30
N HIS A 76 6.13 -20.33 -3.16
CA HIS A 76 7.42 -20.14 -3.84
C HIS A 76 8.62 -19.89 -2.90
N GLY A 77 8.55 -20.39 -1.64
CA GLY A 77 9.61 -20.22 -0.66
C GLY A 77 9.62 -18.85 0.05
N ALA A 78 8.70 -17.96 -0.26
CA ALA A 78 8.57 -16.67 0.42
C ALA A 78 8.07 -16.87 1.86
N LYS A 79 8.75 -16.30 2.84
CA LYS A 79 8.40 -16.42 4.26
C LYS A 79 7.63 -15.19 4.72
N ARG A 80 6.31 -15.16 4.48
CA ARG A 80 5.46 -13.97 4.71
C ARG A 80 4.37 -14.17 5.75
N TRP A 81 4.05 -15.44 6.09
CA TRP A 81 2.86 -15.78 6.87
C TRP A 81 3.21 -16.66 8.05
N PHE A 82 2.57 -16.39 9.18
CA PHE A 82 2.47 -17.35 10.27
C PHE A 82 1.20 -18.16 10.10
N ASN A 83 1.34 -19.48 9.90
CA ASN A 83 0.20 -20.36 9.82
C ASN A 83 -0.23 -20.76 11.26
N LEU A 84 -1.37 -20.23 11.71
CA LEU A 84 -1.96 -20.51 13.02
C LEU A 84 -3.00 -21.64 12.96
N GLY A 85 -3.06 -22.40 11.87
CA GLY A 85 -4.01 -23.47 11.63
C GLY A 85 -5.34 -22.97 11.09
N PHE A 86 -6.09 -22.19 11.86
CA PHE A 86 -7.38 -21.63 11.44
C PHE A 86 -7.25 -20.32 10.62
N MET A 87 -6.12 -19.63 10.71
CA MET A 87 -5.82 -18.43 9.93
C MET A 87 -4.33 -18.30 9.64
N SER A 88 -4.02 -17.57 8.57
CA SER A 88 -2.66 -17.13 8.26
C SER A 88 -2.52 -15.66 8.64
N LEU A 89 -1.64 -15.35 9.58
CA LEU A 89 -1.34 -13.99 10.00
C LEU A 89 -0.16 -13.44 9.19
N GLN A 90 -0.33 -12.28 8.57
CA GLN A 90 0.73 -11.58 7.86
C GLN A 90 1.26 -10.42 8.72
N PRO A 91 2.51 -10.50 9.24
CA PRO A 91 3.07 -9.45 10.08
C PRO A 91 3.20 -8.10 9.40
N SER A 92 3.40 -8.07 8.10
CA SER A 92 3.51 -6.84 7.31
C SER A 92 2.21 -6.02 7.29
N GLU A 93 1.05 -6.66 7.47
CA GLU A 93 -0.23 -5.95 7.65
C GLU A 93 -0.26 -5.17 8.97
N LEU A 94 0.22 -5.79 10.07
CA LEU A 94 0.38 -5.11 11.36
C LEU A 94 1.44 -4.01 11.30
N ALA A 95 2.53 -4.24 10.57
CA ALA A 95 3.62 -3.29 10.41
C ALA A 95 3.18 -1.98 9.75
N LYS A 96 2.25 -2.02 8.79
CA LYS A 96 1.66 -0.79 8.21
C LYS A 96 1.00 0.08 9.28
N ILE A 97 0.15 -0.54 10.13
CA ILE A 97 -0.54 0.17 11.22
C ILE A 97 0.46 0.68 12.26
N ALA A 98 1.40 -0.16 12.66
CA ALA A 98 2.43 0.18 13.65
C ALA A 98 3.31 1.33 13.19
N THR A 99 3.68 1.36 11.90
CA THR A 99 4.44 2.45 11.30
C THR A 99 3.66 3.75 11.32
N VAL A 100 2.37 3.73 10.95
CA VAL A 100 1.50 4.92 11.05
C VAL A 100 1.45 5.45 12.47
N LEU A 101 1.20 4.57 13.47
CA LEU A 101 1.09 4.98 14.87
C LEU A 101 2.41 5.56 15.41
N PHE A 102 3.53 4.90 15.15
CA PHE A 102 4.81 5.34 15.68
C PHE A 102 5.32 6.60 14.97
N LEU A 103 5.13 6.70 13.66
CA LEU A 103 5.45 7.91 12.90
C LEU A 103 4.58 9.09 13.37
N ALA A 104 3.27 8.90 13.57
CA ALA A 104 2.38 9.91 14.10
C ALA A 104 2.83 10.44 15.47
N ARG A 105 3.21 9.55 16.38
CA ARG A 105 3.77 9.91 17.70
C ARG A 105 5.05 10.72 17.54
N TYR A 106 5.96 10.30 16.67
CA TYR A 106 7.21 11.01 16.44
C TYR A 106 6.96 12.43 15.90
N LEU A 107 6.05 12.56 14.93
CA LEU A 107 5.70 13.83 14.31
C LEU A 107 4.95 14.75 15.28
N SER A 108 4.06 14.22 16.13
CA SER A 108 3.26 15.02 17.08
C SER A 108 4.13 15.70 18.16
N GLY A 109 5.24 15.09 18.54
CA GLY A 109 6.18 15.62 19.51
C GLY A 109 7.11 16.73 18.98
N ARG A 110 7.02 17.11 17.69
CA ARG A 110 7.92 18.08 17.05
C ARG A 110 7.17 19.28 16.49
N LYS A 111 7.75 20.49 16.67
CA LYS A 111 7.17 21.73 16.15
C LYS A 111 7.47 21.91 14.67
N GLU A 112 8.67 21.59 14.22
CA GLU A 112 9.17 21.78 12.85
C GLU A 112 10.06 20.60 12.44
N ILE A 113 9.68 19.92 11.36
CA ILE A 113 10.33 18.66 10.92
C ILE A 113 11.42 18.96 9.89
N GLY A 114 11.26 20.00 9.07
CA GLY A 114 12.18 20.34 7.98
C GLY A 114 13.48 21.00 8.43
N GLU A 115 13.58 21.51 9.67
CA GLU A 115 14.75 22.27 10.12
C GLU A 115 15.96 21.40 10.50
N SER A 116 15.74 20.13 10.86
CA SER A 116 16.82 19.25 11.33
C SER A 116 16.96 18.01 10.46
N ILE A 117 18.15 17.80 9.92
CA ILE A 117 18.55 16.56 9.22
C ILE A 117 18.25 15.33 10.10
N ARG A 118 18.49 15.41 11.41
CA ARG A 118 18.18 14.33 12.34
C ARG A 118 16.70 13.94 12.31
N SER A 119 15.81 14.92 12.20
CA SER A 119 14.36 14.65 12.14
C SER A 119 14.00 13.87 10.88
N VAL A 120 14.54 14.25 9.74
CA VAL A 120 14.34 13.58 8.47
C VAL A 120 14.91 12.16 8.50
N LEU A 121 16.15 12.00 8.97
CA LEU A 121 16.79 10.67 9.11
C LEU A 121 16.02 9.75 10.06
N THR A 122 15.45 10.29 11.15
CA THR A 122 14.64 9.48 12.08
C THR A 122 13.34 9.01 11.40
N VAL A 123 12.68 9.85 10.59
CA VAL A 123 11.53 9.43 9.80
C VAL A 123 11.90 8.31 8.84
N PHE A 124 13.03 8.46 8.13
CA PHE A 124 13.54 7.41 7.25
C PHE A 124 13.85 6.11 8.01
N ALA A 125 14.39 6.17 9.21
CA ALA A 125 14.63 4.99 10.02
C ALA A 125 13.33 4.32 10.47
N ILE A 126 12.32 5.09 10.90
CA ILE A 126 11.02 4.58 11.35
C ILE A 126 10.30 3.87 10.19
N VAL A 127 10.36 4.42 8.99
CA VAL A 127 9.68 3.88 7.82
C VAL A 127 10.53 2.85 7.09
N GLY A 128 11.82 3.12 6.98
CA GLY A 128 12.77 2.31 6.23
C GLY A 128 13.04 0.94 6.85
N LEU A 129 13.08 0.85 8.19
CA LEU A 129 13.33 -0.43 8.86
C LEU A 129 12.23 -1.47 8.56
N PRO A 130 10.94 -1.23 8.77
CA PRO A 130 9.92 -2.21 8.42
C PRO A 130 9.81 -2.40 6.90
N ALA A 131 9.94 -1.34 6.08
CA ALA A 131 9.94 -1.48 4.63
C ALA A 131 11.06 -2.39 4.12
N PHE A 132 12.27 -2.25 4.68
CA PHE A 132 13.42 -3.10 4.35
C PHE A 132 13.18 -4.56 4.74
N LEU A 133 12.66 -4.83 5.95
CA LEU A 133 12.32 -6.20 6.37
C LEU A 133 11.28 -6.83 5.46
N VAL A 134 10.24 -6.07 5.08
CA VAL A 134 9.19 -6.54 4.17
C VAL A 134 9.72 -6.77 2.74
N LEU A 135 10.70 -5.99 2.29
CA LEU A 135 11.39 -6.26 1.03
C LEU A 135 12.16 -7.59 1.07
N TYR A 136 12.72 -7.94 2.23
CA TYR A 136 13.38 -9.23 2.46
C TYR A 136 12.39 -10.40 2.52
N GLU A 137 11.09 -10.15 2.80
CA GLU A 137 9.98 -11.11 2.67
C GLU A 137 9.50 -11.28 1.22
N PRO A 138 10.23 -10.82 0.25
CA PRO A 138 9.96 -10.42 -1.13
C PRO A 138 8.55 -9.83 -1.40
N ASP A 139 8.02 -9.01 -0.48
CA ASP A 139 6.74 -8.32 -0.63
C ASP A 139 6.94 -6.84 -1.02
N MET A 140 7.20 -6.62 -2.32
CA MET A 140 7.44 -5.26 -2.86
C MET A 140 6.23 -4.34 -2.69
N GLY A 141 5.01 -4.88 -2.80
CA GLY A 141 3.78 -4.09 -2.69
C GLY A 141 3.61 -3.48 -1.31
N THR A 142 3.67 -4.29 -0.27
CA THR A 142 3.52 -3.82 1.11
C THR A 142 4.68 -2.91 1.54
N ALA A 143 5.91 -3.21 1.11
CA ALA A 143 7.06 -2.34 1.36
C ALA A 143 6.87 -0.94 0.75
N LEU A 144 6.34 -0.87 -0.47
CA LEU A 144 6.02 0.38 -1.15
C LEU A 144 4.92 1.15 -0.39
N VAL A 145 3.86 0.48 0.07
CA VAL A 145 2.82 1.13 0.89
C VAL A 145 3.43 1.73 2.16
N ILE A 146 4.26 0.97 2.91
CA ILE A 146 4.93 1.46 4.12
C ILE A 146 5.78 2.69 3.80
N ALA A 147 6.57 2.65 2.74
CA ALA A 147 7.43 3.76 2.34
C ALA A 147 6.65 5.02 1.97
N PHE A 148 5.59 4.87 1.19
CA PHE A 148 4.81 6.01 0.70
C PHE A 148 3.84 6.61 1.72
N ILE A 149 3.45 5.89 2.79
CA ILE A 149 2.63 6.45 3.89
C ILE A 149 3.32 7.67 4.53
N ALA A 150 4.66 7.70 4.58
CA ALA A 150 5.40 8.80 5.16
C ALA A 150 5.15 10.14 4.44
N ILE A 151 4.97 10.14 3.12
CA ILE A 151 4.88 11.36 2.31
C ILE A 151 3.67 12.23 2.72
N PRO A 152 2.43 11.72 2.72
CA PRO A 152 1.28 12.51 3.16
C PRO A 152 1.33 12.86 4.66
N MET A 153 1.92 12.01 5.48
CA MET A 153 2.09 12.33 6.91
C MET A 153 3.08 13.47 7.13
N LEU A 154 4.18 13.51 6.39
CA LEU A 154 5.14 14.63 6.39
C LEU A 154 4.52 15.90 5.84
N TYR A 155 3.70 15.81 4.79
CA TYR A 155 2.92 16.94 4.28
C TYR A 155 1.99 17.51 5.35
N ALA A 156 1.24 16.65 6.04
CA ALA A 156 0.37 17.05 7.12
C ALA A 156 1.14 17.66 8.31
N ALA A 157 2.40 17.27 8.50
CA ALA A 157 3.29 17.80 9.51
C ALA A 157 3.93 19.15 9.12
N GLY A 158 3.56 19.71 7.95
CA GLY A 158 4.01 21.02 7.49
C GLY A 158 5.31 21.02 6.68
N LEU A 159 5.75 19.83 6.20
CA LEU A 159 6.89 19.80 5.29
C LEU A 159 6.48 20.36 3.93
N ASP A 160 7.27 21.29 3.40
CA ASP A 160 7.02 21.92 2.11
C ASP A 160 6.91 20.85 0.98
N PRO A 161 5.92 20.95 0.08
CA PRO A 161 5.74 20.02 -1.03
C PRO A 161 6.99 19.80 -1.89
N LEU A 162 7.85 20.81 -2.00
CA LEU A 162 9.08 20.72 -2.76
C LEU A 162 10.07 19.71 -2.11
N TYR A 163 10.18 19.73 -0.76
CA TYR A 163 10.98 18.73 -0.04
C TYR A 163 10.41 17.31 -0.22
N LEU A 164 9.08 17.18 -0.28
CA LEU A 164 8.43 15.89 -0.53
C LEU A 164 8.74 15.37 -1.93
N ALA A 165 8.76 16.24 -2.95
CA ALA A 165 9.18 15.86 -4.30
C ALA A 165 10.61 15.32 -4.32
N PHE A 166 11.52 15.93 -3.56
CA PHE A 166 12.89 15.43 -3.42
C PHE A 166 12.99 14.11 -2.64
N LEU A 167 12.03 13.82 -1.77
CA LEU A 167 11.96 12.53 -1.07
C LEU A 167 11.69 11.36 -2.03
N VAL A 168 10.95 11.62 -3.11
CA VAL A 168 10.63 10.64 -4.17
C VAL A 168 11.73 10.55 -5.22
N SER A 169 12.60 11.56 -5.31
CA SER A 169 13.64 11.65 -6.33
C SER A 169 14.60 10.44 -6.42
N PRO A 170 14.96 9.71 -5.32
CA PRO A 170 15.80 8.52 -5.44
C PRO A 170 15.19 7.39 -6.29
N LEU A 171 13.84 7.27 -6.32
CA LEU A 171 13.18 6.31 -7.21
C LEU A 171 13.36 6.71 -8.68
N LEU A 172 13.27 8.01 -8.97
CA LEU A 172 13.53 8.54 -10.31
C LEU A 172 15.00 8.38 -10.70
N ALA A 173 15.92 8.50 -9.72
CA ALA A 173 17.34 8.26 -9.94
C ALA A 173 17.62 6.80 -10.36
N VAL A 174 16.94 5.81 -9.78
CA VAL A 174 17.06 4.40 -10.19
C VAL A 174 16.62 4.21 -11.63
N ILE A 175 15.48 4.82 -12.02
CA ILE A 175 14.97 4.73 -13.39
C ILE A 175 15.93 5.41 -14.37
N ALA A 176 16.38 6.63 -14.04
CA ALA A 176 17.31 7.39 -14.87
C ALA A 176 18.67 6.71 -15.02
N ALA A 177 19.12 5.97 -13.98
CA ALA A 177 20.41 5.26 -13.98
C ALA A 177 20.48 4.11 -15.02
N GLY A 178 19.37 3.70 -15.62
CA GLY A 178 19.36 2.76 -16.74
C GLY A 178 20.07 3.28 -17.98
N GLU A 179 20.16 4.63 -18.13
CA GLU A 179 20.83 5.27 -19.25
C GLU A 179 21.68 6.46 -18.76
N ILE A 180 22.96 6.47 -19.08
CA ILE A 180 23.93 7.44 -18.54
C ILE A 180 23.53 8.90 -18.85
N VAL A 181 23.02 9.17 -20.04
CA VAL A 181 22.57 10.51 -20.47
C VAL A 181 21.36 10.97 -19.66
N ALA A 182 20.37 10.09 -19.50
CA ALA A 182 19.18 10.34 -18.69
C ALA A 182 19.55 10.64 -17.23
N TRP A 183 20.51 9.88 -16.68
CA TRP A 183 21.00 10.09 -15.32
C TRP A 183 21.70 11.43 -15.11
N ILE A 184 22.55 11.82 -16.08
CA ILE A 184 23.21 13.15 -16.06
C ILE A 184 22.19 14.27 -16.13
N ILE A 185 21.21 14.17 -17.06
CA ILE A 185 20.16 15.17 -17.22
C ILE A 185 19.31 15.28 -15.94
N PHE A 186 18.89 14.15 -15.39
CA PHE A 186 18.14 14.10 -14.14
C PHE A 186 18.90 14.73 -12.98
N THR A 187 20.18 14.41 -12.84
CA THR A 187 21.02 14.93 -11.76
C THR A 187 21.24 16.45 -11.91
N ALA A 188 21.49 16.93 -13.13
CA ALA A 188 21.63 18.34 -13.42
C ALA A 188 20.32 19.11 -13.15
N PHE A 189 19.19 18.56 -13.58
CA PHE A 189 17.86 19.12 -13.29
C PHE A 189 17.59 19.19 -11.78
N LEU A 190 17.86 18.12 -11.04
CA LEU A 190 17.69 18.06 -9.59
C LEU A 190 18.50 19.17 -8.89
N ILE A 191 19.78 19.33 -9.24
CA ILE A 191 20.65 20.36 -8.69
C ILE A 191 20.11 21.75 -9.05
N ALA A 192 19.74 21.98 -10.30
CA ALA A 192 19.22 23.26 -10.77
C ALA A 192 17.96 23.68 -9.98
N VAL A 193 16.99 22.77 -9.78
CA VAL A 193 15.79 23.05 -9.00
C VAL A 193 16.12 23.38 -7.54
N MET A 194 17.03 22.64 -6.91
CA MET A 194 17.43 22.89 -5.52
C MET A 194 18.13 24.25 -5.34
N VAL A 195 18.99 24.63 -6.30
CA VAL A 195 19.70 25.91 -6.28
C VAL A 195 18.71 27.07 -6.50
N LEU A 196 17.81 26.96 -7.48
CA LEU A 196 16.78 27.96 -7.76
C LEU A 196 15.80 28.13 -6.58
N ALA A 197 15.47 27.06 -5.91
CA ALA A 197 14.61 27.06 -4.72
C ALA A 197 15.32 27.52 -3.45
N LYS A 198 16.61 27.89 -3.53
CA LYS A 198 17.43 28.40 -2.41
C LYS A 198 17.49 27.46 -1.21
N PHE A 199 17.58 26.15 -1.46
CA PHE A 199 17.75 25.15 -0.40
C PHE A 199 19.05 25.36 0.37
N ARG A 200 19.05 25.00 1.66
CA ARG A 200 20.29 24.98 2.47
C ARG A 200 21.31 24.05 1.82
N THR A 201 22.54 24.48 1.71
CA THR A 201 23.64 23.71 1.07
C THR A 201 23.79 22.29 1.63
N SER A 202 23.57 22.11 2.94
CA SER A 202 23.62 20.81 3.59
C SER A 202 22.53 19.86 3.13
N LEU A 203 21.33 20.35 2.83
CA LEU A 203 20.22 19.57 2.30
C LEU A 203 20.45 19.23 0.82
N VAL A 204 20.95 20.20 0.04
CA VAL A 204 21.35 19.96 -1.34
C VAL A 204 22.38 18.84 -1.41
N ALA A 205 23.42 18.91 -0.58
CA ALA A 205 24.46 17.87 -0.52
C ALA A 205 23.90 16.50 -0.11
N LEU A 206 22.97 16.47 0.86
CA LEU A 206 22.33 15.22 1.29
C LEU A 206 21.47 14.60 0.17
N ILE A 207 20.58 15.39 -0.41
CA ILE A 207 19.67 14.92 -1.47
C ILE A 207 20.47 14.47 -2.69
N PHE A 208 21.45 15.28 -3.11
CA PHE A 208 22.36 14.91 -4.18
C PHE A 208 23.11 13.61 -3.86
N GLY A 209 23.71 13.53 -2.66
CA GLY A 209 24.47 12.36 -2.23
C GLY A 209 23.61 11.09 -2.22
N VAL A 210 22.38 11.15 -1.72
CA VAL A 210 21.46 10.03 -1.73
C VAL A 210 21.09 9.62 -3.16
N ASN A 211 20.72 10.57 -4.02
CA ASN A 211 20.37 10.29 -5.41
C ASN A 211 21.55 9.71 -6.19
N PHE A 212 22.76 10.27 -5.99
CA PHE A 212 23.97 9.80 -6.61
C PHE A 212 24.31 8.38 -6.13
N LEU A 213 24.25 8.13 -4.83
CA LEU A 213 24.49 6.80 -4.24
C LEU A 213 23.49 5.78 -4.76
N VAL A 214 22.20 6.09 -4.72
CA VAL A 214 21.14 5.17 -5.17
C VAL A 214 21.26 4.91 -6.67
N GLY A 215 21.49 5.94 -7.48
CA GLY A 215 21.68 5.79 -8.92
C GLY A 215 22.93 4.98 -9.28
N SER A 216 24.04 5.22 -8.60
CA SER A 216 25.29 4.45 -8.83
C SER A 216 25.19 2.99 -8.36
N LEU A 217 24.35 2.72 -7.35
CA LEU A 217 24.09 1.37 -6.87
C LEU A 217 22.95 0.67 -7.65
N ALA A 218 22.19 1.38 -8.49
CA ALA A 218 21.08 0.82 -9.23
C ALA A 218 21.39 -0.47 -10.00
N PRO A 219 22.55 -0.62 -10.71
CA PRO A 219 22.90 -1.87 -11.37
C PRO A 219 23.12 -3.03 -10.38
N ARG A 220 23.69 -2.75 -9.19
CA ARG A 220 23.90 -3.77 -8.15
C ARG A 220 22.57 -4.15 -7.49
N ILE A 221 21.70 -3.16 -7.22
CA ILE A 221 20.35 -3.39 -6.71
C ILE A 221 19.58 -4.26 -7.69
N TRP A 222 19.65 -3.95 -9.00
CA TRP A 222 19.03 -4.76 -10.04
C TRP A 222 19.52 -6.20 -10.06
N MET A 223 20.82 -6.42 -9.96
CA MET A 223 21.42 -7.77 -9.90
C MET A 223 21.06 -8.51 -8.60
N GLY A 224 20.80 -7.81 -7.51
CA GLY A 224 20.39 -8.36 -6.22
C GLY A 224 18.90 -8.71 -6.12
N LEU A 225 18.06 -8.26 -7.06
CA LEU A 225 16.65 -8.64 -7.08
C LEU A 225 16.49 -10.13 -7.42
N GLU A 226 15.53 -10.76 -6.80
CA GLU A 226 15.12 -12.13 -7.14
C GLU A 226 14.61 -12.20 -8.59
N PRO A 227 14.80 -13.35 -9.29
CA PRO A 227 14.40 -13.49 -10.70
C PRO A 227 12.97 -13.05 -10.98
N TYR A 228 12.01 -13.45 -10.12
CA TYR A 228 10.61 -13.10 -10.30
C TYR A 228 10.33 -11.60 -10.08
N GLN A 229 11.12 -10.89 -9.25
CA GLN A 229 10.98 -9.44 -9.07
C GLN A 229 11.44 -8.68 -10.31
N ARG A 230 12.56 -9.12 -10.90
CA ARG A 230 13.05 -8.56 -12.19
C ARG A 230 12.04 -8.82 -13.30
N GLU A 231 11.52 -10.05 -13.38
CA GLU A 231 10.50 -10.40 -14.37
C GLU A 231 9.27 -9.51 -14.27
N ARG A 232 8.77 -9.21 -13.05
CA ARG A 232 7.63 -8.30 -12.85
C ARG A 232 7.89 -6.88 -13.36
N ILE A 233 9.09 -6.34 -13.12
CA ILE A 233 9.47 -5.01 -13.60
C ILE A 233 9.63 -5.01 -15.12
N GLN A 234 10.29 -6.03 -15.68
CA GLN A 234 10.46 -6.17 -17.13
C GLN A 234 9.14 -6.41 -17.86
N ALA A 235 8.27 -7.24 -17.29
CA ALA A 235 6.93 -7.50 -17.78
C ALA A 235 6.03 -6.25 -17.75
N PHE A 236 6.25 -5.34 -16.81
CA PHE A 236 5.57 -4.05 -16.79
C PHE A 236 6.05 -3.14 -17.93
N LEU A 237 7.36 -3.10 -18.20
CA LEU A 237 7.94 -2.28 -19.25
C LEU A 237 7.63 -2.84 -20.67
N ASN A 238 7.64 -4.15 -20.81
CA ASN A 238 7.35 -4.83 -22.07
C ASN A 238 6.52 -6.11 -21.84
N PRO A 239 5.19 -5.98 -21.62
CA PRO A 239 4.33 -7.11 -21.30
C PRO A 239 4.31 -8.20 -22.39
N GLU A 240 4.45 -7.82 -23.66
CA GLU A 240 4.39 -8.75 -24.79
C GLU A 240 5.58 -9.72 -24.80
N ALA A 241 6.76 -9.25 -24.45
CA ALA A 241 7.96 -10.09 -24.37
C ALA A 241 7.90 -11.13 -23.24
N TYR A 242 7.05 -10.90 -22.23
CA TYR A 242 6.85 -11.76 -21.05
C TYR A 242 5.43 -12.36 -21.01
N SER A 243 4.84 -12.60 -22.18
CA SER A 243 3.45 -13.06 -22.36
C SER A 243 3.17 -14.48 -21.80
N HIS A 244 4.16 -15.24 -21.37
CA HIS A 244 4.02 -16.56 -20.72
C HIS A 244 4.29 -16.55 -19.22
N GLY A 245 4.60 -15.37 -18.62
CA GLY A 245 4.93 -15.19 -17.20
C GLY A 245 4.16 -14.07 -16.55
N ALA A 246 4.86 -13.19 -15.84
CA ALA A 246 4.27 -12.05 -15.13
C ALA A 246 3.53 -11.08 -16.06
N GLY A 247 3.92 -10.95 -17.33
CA GLY A 247 3.23 -10.16 -18.34
C GLY A 247 1.87 -10.73 -18.72
N PHE A 248 1.70 -12.05 -18.71
CA PHE A 248 0.43 -12.70 -19.00
C PHE A 248 -0.70 -12.21 -18.09
N GLN A 249 -0.44 -12.14 -16.78
CA GLN A 249 -1.44 -11.69 -15.80
C GLN A 249 -1.92 -10.27 -16.10
N THR A 250 -0.99 -9.36 -16.41
CA THR A 250 -1.31 -7.96 -16.76
C THR A 250 -2.09 -7.86 -18.06
N ILE A 251 -1.69 -8.62 -19.09
CA ILE A 251 -2.38 -8.64 -20.38
C ILE A 251 -3.81 -9.14 -20.20
N GLN A 252 -3.99 -10.28 -19.52
CA GLN A 252 -5.31 -10.86 -19.28
C GLN A 252 -6.22 -9.96 -18.43
N ALA A 253 -5.67 -9.30 -17.41
CA ALA A 253 -6.40 -8.33 -16.60
C ALA A 253 -6.89 -7.13 -17.44
N LYS A 254 -6.04 -6.60 -18.32
CA LYS A 254 -6.42 -5.52 -19.27
C LYS A 254 -7.49 -5.97 -20.26
N ILE A 255 -7.37 -7.19 -20.81
CA ILE A 255 -8.38 -7.77 -21.71
C ILE A 255 -9.70 -7.93 -20.95
N ALA A 256 -9.68 -8.44 -19.72
CA ALA A 256 -10.87 -8.57 -18.89
C ALA A 256 -11.59 -7.22 -18.72
N VAL A 257 -10.88 -6.20 -18.21
CA VAL A 257 -11.45 -4.85 -18.01
C VAL A 257 -11.98 -4.28 -19.33
N GLY A 258 -11.19 -4.37 -20.42
CA GLY A 258 -11.57 -3.82 -21.73
C GLY A 258 -12.76 -4.54 -22.37
N SER A 259 -12.90 -5.84 -22.14
CA SER A 259 -13.97 -6.66 -22.71
C SER A 259 -15.34 -6.44 -22.04
N GLY A 260 -15.38 -5.85 -20.84
CA GLY A 260 -16.64 -5.58 -20.13
C GLY A 260 -17.47 -4.43 -20.69
N GLY A 261 -16.88 -3.54 -21.48
CA GLY A 261 -17.60 -2.39 -22.03
C GLY A 261 -18.22 -1.49 -20.96
N LEU A 262 -19.37 -0.87 -21.25
CA LEU A 262 -20.04 0.06 -20.33
C LEU A 262 -20.78 -0.65 -19.18
N ILE A 263 -21.51 -1.74 -19.46
CA ILE A 263 -22.43 -2.41 -18.53
C ILE A 263 -21.96 -3.81 -18.10
N GLY A 264 -20.84 -4.30 -18.63
CA GLY A 264 -20.31 -5.62 -18.34
C GLY A 264 -20.95 -6.75 -19.16
N LYS A 265 -20.36 -7.94 -19.05
CA LYS A 265 -20.87 -9.18 -19.68
C LYS A 265 -22.00 -9.82 -18.90
N GLY A 266 -22.24 -9.39 -17.68
CA GLY A 266 -23.17 -10.00 -16.71
C GLY A 266 -22.45 -10.79 -15.61
N LEU A 267 -23.09 -10.84 -14.44
CA LEU A 267 -22.58 -11.55 -13.28
C LEU A 267 -22.40 -13.04 -13.62
N LEU A 268 -21.26 -13.62 -13.25
CA LEU A 268 -20.87 -15.01 -13.53
C LEU A 268 -20.57 -15.30 -15.01
N GLN A 269 -20.64 -14.32 -15.90
CA GLN A 269 -20.41 -14.50 -17.36
C GLN A 269 -19.03 -14.02 -17.83
N GLY A 270 -18.11 -13.73 -16.91
CA GLY A 270 -16.74 -13.35 -17.23
C GLY A 270 -16.00 -14.50 -17.94
N THR A 271 -15.52 -14.26 -19.14
CA THR A 271 -14.84 -15.29 -19.96
C THR A 271 -13.40 -15.51 -19.52
N GLN A 272 -12.67 -14.46 -19.18
CA GLN A 272 -11.27 -14.54 -18.72
C GLN A 272 -11.18 -15.31 -17.39
N LYS A 273 -12.16 -15.08 -16.52
CA LYS A 273 -12.33 -15.78 -15.26
C LYS A 273 -12.66 -17.26 -15.47
N ALA A 274 -13.62 -17.58 -16.33
CA ALA A 274 -14.08 -18.95 -16.58
C ALA A 274 -12.98 -19.84 -17.15
N LEU A 275 -12.10 -19.29 -17.95
CA LEU A 275 -10.94 -19.96 -18.55
C LEU A 275 -9.74 -20.06 -17.57
N GLY A 276 -9.83 -19.47 -16.35
CA GLY A 276 -8.73 -19.46 -15.39
C GLY A 276 -7.50 -18.68 -15.85
N LEU A 277 -7.66 -17.75 -16.79
CA LEU A 277 -6.55 -17.01 -17.42
C LEU A 277 -5.98 -15.90 -16.54
N VAL A 278 -6.70 -15.49 -15.49
CA VAL A 278 -6.23 -14.50 -14.52
C VAL A 278 -5.94 -15.21 -13.20
N PRO A 279 -4.68 -15.55 -12.88
CA PRO A 279 -4.32 -16.09 -11.56
C PRO A 279 -4.62 -15.06 -10.46
N GLU A 280 -4.87 -15.55 -9.23
CA GLU A 280 -5.14 -14.70 -8.05
C GLU A 280 -6.22 -13.63 -8.29
N GLN A 281 -7.25 -13.97 -9.10
CA GLN A 281 -8.33 -13.04 -9.47
C GLN A 281 -9.19 -12.60 -8.28
N HIS A 282 -9.28 -13.40 -7.22
CA HIS A 282 -10.05 -13.09 -6.01
C HIS A 282 -9.28 -12.19 -5.02
N THR A 283 -7.97 -12.03 -5.17
CA THR A 283 -7.09 -11.19 -4.35
C THR A 283 -6.65 -9.95 -5.10
N ASP A 284 -5.64 -10.10 -5.94
CA ASP A 284 -4.91 -9.00 -6.56
C ASP A 284 -5.65 -8.40 -7.76
N PHE A 285 -6.36 -9.24 -8.52
CA PHE A 285 -7.03 -8.86 -9.76
C PHE A 285 -8.56 -8.79 -9.64
N ILE A 286 -9.11 -8.56 -8.43
CA ILE A 286 -10.55 -8.47 -8.22
C ILE A 286 -11.18 -7.32 -9.03
N PHE A 287 -10.45 -6.21 -9.23
CA PHE A 287 -10.92 -5.08 -10.03
C PHE A 287 -11.13 -5.44 -11.50
N SER A 288 -10.30 -6.34 -12.06
CA SER A 288 -10.49 -6.81 -13.44
C SER A 288 -11.73 -7.69 -13.59
N VAL A 289 -12.07 -8.50 -12.56
CA VAL A 289 -13.33 -9.26 -12.53
C VAL A 289 -14.54 -8.34 -12.51
N ILE A 290 -14.50 -7.28 -11.67
CA ILE A 290 -15.54 -6.26 -11.62
C ILE A 290 -15.68 -5.58 -12.98
N GLY A 291 -14.56 -5.20 -13.61
CA GLY A 291 -14.53 -4.57 -14.93
C GLY A 291 -15.12 -5.45 -16.02
N GLU A 292 -14.80 -6.74 -16.04
CA GLU A 292 -15.32 -7.69 -17.04
C GLU A 292 -16.82 -7.95 -16.87
N GLU A 293 -17.27 -8.24 -15.65
CA GLU A 293 -18.65 -8.70 -15.40
C GLU A 293 -19.66 -7.58 -15.26
N MET A 294 -19.25 -6.46 -14.65
CA MET A 294 -20.15 -5.35 -14.31
C MET A 294 -19.85 -4.07 -15.12
N GLY A 295 -18.77 -4.07 -15.89
CA GLY A 295 -18.41 -3.02 -16.82
C GLY A 295 -17.87 -1.74 -16.19
N PHE A 296 -17.72 -0.74 -17.05
CA PHE A 296 -17.15 0.56 -16.66
C PHE A 296 -17.98 1.30 -15.61
N LEU A 297 -19.31 1.29 -15.71
CA LEU A 297 -20.17 2.04 -14.78
C LEU A 297 -20.04 1.52 -13.34
N ALA A 298 -20.04 0.20 -13.15
CA ALA A 298 -19.86 -0.40 -11.83
C ALA A 298 -18.43 -0.16 -11.29
N SER A 299 -17.40 -0.31 -12.13
CA SER A 299 -16.03 -0.01 -11.77
C SER A 299 -15.85 1.46 -11.35
N ALA A 300 -16.42 2.39 -12.09
CA ALA A 300 -16.41 3.82 -11.75
C ALA A 300 -17.17 4.11 -10.44
N ALA A 301 -18.31 3.46 -10.22
CA ALA A 301 -19.06 3.59 -8.97
C ALA A 301 -18.27 3.07 -7.77
N VAL A 302 -17.56 1.94 -7.89
CA VAL A 302 -16.68 1.41 -6.85
C VAL A 302 -15.56 2.40 -6.54
N LEU A 303 -14.89 2.94 -7.56
CA LEU A 303 -13.85 3.95 -7.38
C LEU A 303 -14.38 5.23 -6.74
N ALA A 304 -15.57 5.68 -7.12
CA ALA A 304 -16.22 6.85 -6.52
C ALA A 304 -16.53 6.63 -5.02
N VAL A 305 -16.99 5.43 -4.64
CA VAL A 305 -17.26 5.10 -3.23
C VAL A 305 -15.94 4.99 -2.44
N LEU A 306 -14.89 4.39 -3.02
CA LEU A 306 -13.55 4.35 -2.41
C LEU A 306 -12.99 5.76 -2.22
N ALA A 307 -13.07 6.61 -3.25
CA ALA A 307 -12.65 8.02 -3.18
C ALA A 307 -13.45 8.78 -2.10
N TYR A 308 -14.75 8.58 -2.03
CA TYR A 308 -15.58 9.17 -0.97
C TYR A 308 -15.14 8.75 0.43
N VAL A 309 -14.84 7.45 0.65
CA VAL A 309 -14.32 6.97 1.93
C VAL A 309 -12.99 7.64 2.25
N ILE A 310 -12.04 7.66 1.31
CA ILE A 310 -10.72 8.28 1.49
C ILE A 310 -10.85 9.77 1.82
N LEU A 311 -11.69 10.52 1.09
CA LEU A 311 -11.93 11.94 1.36
C LEU A 311 -12.53 12.16 2.75
N LYS A 312 -13.44 11.29 3.20
CA LYS A 312 -14.00 11.36 4.55
C LYS A 312 -12.95 11.08 5.63
N LEU A 313 -12.01 10.18 5.39
CA LEU A 313 -10.90 9.94 6.30
C LEU A 313 -9.99 11.18 6.42
N PHE A 314 -9.70 11.86 5.32
CA PHE A 314 -8.97 13.14 5.34
C PHE A 314 -9.77 14.27 6.02
N ASP A 315 -11.10 14.31 5.85
CA ASP A 315 -11.94 15.27 6.57
C ASP A 315 -11.90 15.06 8.09
N VAL A 316 -11.90 13.79 8.55
CA VAL A 316 -11.71 13.47 9.97
C VAL A 316 -10.35 13.95 10.47
N ALA A 317 -9.30 13.75 9.68
CA ALA A 317 -7.95 14.19 9.99
C ALA A 317 -7.87 15.73 10.17
N LYS A 318 -8.48 16.51 9.26
CA LYS A 318 -8.50 17.98 9.34
C LYS A 318 -9.26 18.52 10.56
N GLN A 319 -10.18 17.73 11.09
CA GLN A 319 -11.05 18.15 12.20
C GLN A 319 -10.56 17.60 13.56
N ALA A 320 -9.46 16.86 13.58
CA ALA A 320 -8.86 16.34 14.79
C ALA A 320 -8.34 17.48 15.70
N ARG A 321 -8.46 17.30 17.04
CA ARG A 321 -8.07 18.34 18.02
C ARG A 321 -6.59 18.34 18.34
N ASP A 322 -5.93 17.23 18.19
CA ASP A 322 -4.51 17.05 18.52
C ASP A 322 -3.72 16.53 17.32
N ARG A 323 -2.42 16.83 17.32
CA ARG A 323 -1.53 16.48 16.21
C ARG A 323 -1.39 14.98 15.99
N PHE A 324 -1.34 14.19 17.07
CA PHE A 324 -1.22 12.74 16.93
C PHE A 324 -2.42 12.16 16.20
N THR A 325 -3.63 12.54 16.63
CA THR A 325 -4.88 12.12 15.99
C THR A 325 -4.94 12.56 14.52
N THR A 326 -4.52 13.81 14.20
CA THR A 326 -4.40 14.28 12.83
C THR A 326 -3.52 13.35 12.00
N TYR A 327 -2.32 13.04 12.48
CA TYR A 327 -1.35 12.26 11.71
C TYR A 327 -1.75 10.80 11.53
N ILE A 328 -2.35 10.15 12.54
CA ILE A 328 -2.86 8.78 12.36
C ILE A 328 -3.99 8.72 11.32
N CYS A 329 -4.89 9.69 11.31
CA CYS A 329 -5.95 9.76 10.31
C CYS A 329 -5.39 10.01 8.91
N PHE A 330 -4.41 10.91 8.75
CA PHE A 330 -3.70 11.10 7.49
C PHE A 330 -2.97 9.82 7.05
N GLY A 331 -2.29 9.15 7.96
CA GLY A 331 -1.56 7.91 7.67
C GLY A 331 -2.49 6.79 7.17
N PHE A 332 -3.61 6.55 7.85
CA PHE A 332 -4.57 5.52 7.44
C PHE A 332 -5.31 5.88 6.15
N ALA A 333 -5.71 7.16 5.96
CA ALA A 333 -6.30 7.61 4.71
C ALA A 333 -5.35 7.40 3.53
N SER A 334 -4.06 7.72 3.73
CA SER A 334 -3.01 7.54 2.73
C SER A 334 -2.72 6.07 2.45
N MET A 335 -2.75 5.21 3.46
CA MET A 335 -2.61 3.76 3.30
C MET A 335 -3.70 3.22 2.37
N VAL A 336 -4.96 3.58 2.60
CA VAL A 336 -6.09 3.16 1.75
C VAL A 336 -5.96 3.73 0.33
N LEU A 337 -5.57 5.00 0.22
CA LEU A 337 -5.35 5.66 -1.08
C LEU A 337 -4.26 4.95 -1.90
N ILE A 338 -3.09 4.73 -1.31
CA ILE A 338 -1.94 4.12 -2.00
C ILE A 338 -2.28 2.69 -2.43
N GLN A 339 -2.89 1.89 -1.54
CA GLN A 339 -3.31 0.53 -1.89
C GLN A 339 -4.33 0.53 -3.04
N THR A 340 -5.31 1.45 -3.02
CA THR A 340 -6.30 1.58 -4.09
C THR A 340 -5.63 1.95 -5.41
N VAL A 341 -4.78 2.99 -5.42
CA VAL A 341 -4.11 3.46 -6.64
C VAL A 341 -3.20 2.39 -7.23
N VAL A 342 -2.42 1.71 -6.40
CA VAL A 342 -1.50 0.67 -6.89
C VAL A 342 -2.27 -0.56 -7.37
N ASN A 343 -3.31 -1.02 -6.65
CA ASN A 343 -4.09 -2.18 -7.07
C ASN A 343 -4.83 -1.90 -8.38
N VAL A 344 -5.56 -0.80 -8.48
CA VAL A 344 -6.26 -0.43 -9.73
C VAL A 344 -5.26 -0.20 -10.85
N GLY A 345 -4.14 0.47 -10.55
CA GLY A 345 -3.07 0.71 -11.53
C GLY A 345 -2.51 -0.59 -12.12
N MET A 346 -2.27 -1.62 -11.29
CA MET A 346 -1.76 -2.90 -11.81
C MET A 346 -2.80 -3.66 -12.63
N ASN A 347 -4.09 -3.58 -12.29
CA ASN A 347 -5.17 -4.16 -13.09
C ASN A 347 -5.31 -3.47 -14.47
N LEU A 348 -4.99 -2.18 -14.55
CA LEU A 348 -5.00 -1.40 -15.79
C LEU A 348 -3.65 -1.42 -16.52
N GLY A 349 -2.62 -2.08 -15.96
CA GLY A 349 -1.27 -2.11 -16.52
C GLY A 349 -0.53 -0.78 -16.42
N MET A 350 -0.89 0.09 -15.47
CA MET A 350 -0.24 1.38 -15.19
C MET A 350 0.85 1.28 -14.12
N THR A 351 0.88 0.19 -13.37
CA THR A 351 1.90 -0.12 -12.36
C THR A 351 2.30 -1.59 -12.45
N PRO A 352 3.51 -1.97 -12.03
CA PRO A 352 3.91 -3.37 -11.95
C PRO A 352 2.97 -4.18 -11.06
N VAL A 353 2.88 -5.49 -11.30
CA VAL A 353 2.12 -6.40 -10.42
C VAL A 353 2.81 -6.53 -9.09
N THR A 354 2.19 -6.02 -8.04
CA THR A 354 2.76 -5.93 -6.69
C THR A 354 2.16 -6.92 -5.69
N GLY A 355 1.00 -7.51 -5.99
CA GLY A 355 0.31 -8.41 -5.07
C GLY A 355 -0.43 -7.69 -3.94
N LEU A 356 -0.79 -6.42 -4.12
CA LEU A 356 -1.57 -5.65 -3.15
C LEU A 356 -3.07 -5.90 -3.31
N THR A 357 -3.76 -6.13 -2.21
CA THR A 357 -5.22 -6.26 -2.18
C THR A 357 -5.91 -4.91 -2.35
N LEU A 358 -7.06 -4.88 -3.04
CA LEU A 358 -7.92 -3.70 -3.12
C LEU A 358 -8.70 -3.55 -1.80
N PRO A 359 -8.54 -2.42 -1.07
CA PRO A 359 -9.17 -2.24 0.24
C PRO A 359 -10.67 -2.48 0.23
N PHE A 360 -11.18 -3.22 1.21
CA PHE A 360 -12.58 -3.63 1.42
C PHE A 360 -13.17 -4.60 0.37
N LEU A 361 -12.54 -4.82 -0.78
CA LEU A 361 -13.08 -5.62 -1.86
C LEU A 361 -12.38 -6.97 -2.04
N SER A 362 -11.05 -6.98 -2.01
CA SER A 362 -10.27 -8.20 -2.23
C SER A 362 -10.43 -9.21 -1.09
N TYR A 363 -10.28 -10.49 -1.44
CA TYR A 363 -10.11 -11.53 -0.45
C TYR A 363 -8.80 -11.38 0.31
N GLY A 364 -8.88 -11.50 1.66
CA GLY A 364 -7.69 -11.44 2.52
C GLY A 364 -8.05 -11.31 3.99
N GLY A 365 -7.89 -12.39 4.78
CA GLY A 365 -8.27 -12.41 6.19
C GLY A 365 -7.51 -11.38 7.02
N SER A 366 -6.17 -11.45 7.02
CA SER A 366 -5.34 -10.49 7.79
C SER A 366 -5.53 -9.06 7.31
N SER A 367 -5.60 -8.84 6.00
CA SER A 367 -5.76 -7.50 5.43
C SER A 367 -7.08 -6.84 5.84
N VAL A 368 -8.20 -7.58 5.75
CA VAL A 368 -9.53 -7.08 6.14
C VAL A 368 -9.61 -6.79 7.65
N ILE A 369 -9.08 -7.68 8.50
CA ILE A 369 -9.08 -7.47 9.95
C ILE A 369 -8.26 -6.23 10.32
N MET A 370 -7.06 -6.09 9.77
CA MET A 370 -6.20 -4.94 10.05
C MET A 370 -6.77 -3.64 9.48
N LEU A 371 -7.36 -3.69 8.29
CA LEU A 371 -8.02 -2.54 7.68
C LEU A 371 -9.22 -2.08 8.51
N LEU A 372 -10.11 -2.98 8.92
CA LEU A 372 -11.25 -2.65 9.78
C LEU A 372 -10.81 -2.20 11.17
N GLY A 373 -9.77 -2.81 11.74
CA GLY A 373 -9.16 -2.35 12.98
C GLY A 373 -8.65 -0.90 12.89
N SER A 374 -7.98 -0.54 11.80
CA SER A 374 -7.52 0.84 11.55
C SER A 374 -8.71 1.82 11.40
N MET A 375 -9.81 1.39 10.79
CA MET A 375 -11.05 2.18 10.74
C MET A 375 -11.64 2.38 12.14
N GLY A 376 -11.54 1.38 13.03
CA GLY A 376 -11.91 1.51 14.44
C GLY A 376 -11.11 2.59 15.16
N ILE A 377 -9.80 2.66 14.94
CA ILE A 377 -8.94 3.72 15.49
C ILE A 377 -9.40 5.11 15.01
N ILE A 378 -9.75 5.24 13.73
CA ILE A 378 -10.28 6.51 13.18
C ILE A 378 -11.65 6.86 13.78
N LEU A 379 -12.52 5.87 14.03
CA LEU A 379 -13.80 6.10 14.71
C LEU A 379 -13.58 6.59 16.16
N SER A 380 -12.59 6.05 16.89
CA SER A 380 -12.19 6.58 18.20
C SER A 380 -11.74 8.04 18.11
N ALA A 381 -10.90 8.35 17.11
CA ALA A 381 -10.46 9.71 16.85
C ALA A 381 -11.65 10.67 16.54
N TYR A 382 -12.62 10.21 15.79
CA TYR A 382 -13.81 10.97 15.46
C TYR A 382 -14.73 11.20 16.67
N SER A 383 -14.89 10.22 17.56
CA SER A 383 -15.72 10.31 18.75
C SER A 383 -15.14 11.29 19.79
N THR A 384 -13.83 11.31 19.96
CA THR A 384 -13.13 12.26 20.86
C THR A 384 -13.22 13.72 20.39
N ARG A 385 -13.56 13.95 19.11
CA ARG A 385 -13.83 15.29 18.56
C ARG A 385 -15.07 15.95 19.19
N LYS A 386 -16.12 15.18 19.46
CA LYS A 386 -17.38 15.66 20.07
C LYS A 386 -17.32 15.68 21.61
N GLY A 387 -16.14 15.40 22.20
CA GLY A 387 -15.97 15.18 23.62
C GLY A 387 -16.67 16.20 24.52
N TYR A 388 -17.51 15.64 25.34
CA TYR A 388 -18.04 16.17 26.58
C TYR A 388 -16.89 16.39 27.59
#